data_9bf0e579dfaffcde46ec11ee7d9bec27
#
_entry.id   9bf0e579dfaffcde46ec11ee7d9bec27
#
_cell.length_a   1.000
_cell.length_b   1.000
_cell.length_c   1.000
_cell.angle_alpha   90.00
_cell.angle_beta   90.00
_cell.angle_gamma   90.00
#
_symmetry.space_group_name_H-M   'P 1'
#
loop_
_entity.id
_entity.type
_entity.pdbx_description
1 polymer ?
#
loop_
_entity_poly.entity_id
_entity_poly.type
_entity_poly.pdbx_seq_one_letter_code
_entity_poly.pdbx_strand_id
1 'polypeptide(L)'
;MSAEIKLKIIVGIMCGITLGIPFTPIVCLMRHLFIVPFKYKKMLNKAIEQGHVVKAKLIKVKDAAGEGGHLDSSRQEGVYQYEYKNKTYKTHLVGESPIRKEITLYFERNPRRAVSKERFGGYESPIFLCYLVSVLIVSVII
;
A
#
# COMPACT_ATOMS: atom_id res chain seq x y z
N MET A 1 38.47 -6.80 -17.39
CA MET A 1 37.17 -6.56 -18.04
C MET A 1 37.44 -5.83 -19.35
N SER A 2 37.03 -6.41 -20.46
CA SER A 2 37.32 -5.84 -21.81
C SER A 2 36.58 -4.51 -22.02
N ALA A 3 37.11 -3.65 -22.88
CA ALA A 3 36.48 -2.35 -23.20
C ALA A 3 35.04 -2.53 -23.74
N GLU A 4 34.80 -3.59 -24.48
CA GLU A 4 33.51 -3.96 -25.04
C GLU A 4 32.46 -4.24 -23.93
N ILE A 5 32.85 -4.96 -22.87
CA ILE A 5 31.95 -5.23 -21.73
C ILE A 5 31.62 -3.94 -20.98
N LYS A 6 32.60 -3.06 -20.78
CA LYS A 6 32.36 -1.76 -20.13
C LYS A 6 31.37 -0.90 -20.94
N LEU A 7 31.54 -0.87 -22.27
CA LEU A 7 30.66 -0.12 -23.15
C LEU A 7 29.24 -0.66 -23.11
N LYS A 8 29.03 -1.97 -23.18
CA LYS A 8 27.72 -2.60 -23.07
C LYS A 8 27.00 -2.27 -21.74
N ILE A 9 27.74 -2.30 -20.62
CA ILE A 9 27.20 -1.94 -19.33
C ILE A 9 26.73 -0.47 -19.29
N ILE A 10 27.58 0.45 -19.80
CA ILE A 10 27.26 1.89 -19.83
C ILE A 10 26.04 2.14 -20.70
N VAL A 11 25.98 1.57 -21.89
CA VAL A 11 24.82 1.72 -22.80
C VAL A 11 23.56 1.13 -22.16
N GLY A 12 23.64 -0.06 -21.56
CA GLY A 12 22.51 -0.68 -20.85
C GLY A 12 21.97 0.20 -19.72
N ILE A 13 22.85 0.80 -18.92
CA ILE A 13 22.44 1.72 -17.84
C ILE A 13 21.78 2.98 -18.41
N MET A 14 22.36 3.59 -19.43
CA MET A 14 21.81 4.80 -20.08
C MET A 14 20.42 4.53 -20.67
N CYS A 15 20.27 3.43 -21.41
CA CYS A 15 18.97 3.00 -21.94
C CYS A 15 17.99 2.66 -20.82
N GLY A 16 18.47 2.02 -19.74
CA GLY A 16 17.65 1.72 -18.56
C GLY A 16 17.06 2.97 -17.92
N ILE A 17 17.86 4.02 -17.74
CA ILE A 17 17.42 5.28 -17.16
C ILE A 17 16.36 5.94 -18.06
N THR A 18 16.59 6.03 -19.35
CA THR A 18 15.68 6.74 -20.29
C THR A 18 14.39 5.97 -20.53
N LEU A 19 14.47 4.66 -20.77
CA LEU A 19 13.31 3.82 -21.02
C LEU A 19 12.61 3.34 -19.74
N GLY A 20 13.28 3.41 -18.59
CA GLY A 20 12.67 3.08 -17.31
C GLY A 20 11.49 3.98 -16.95
N ILE A 21 11.51 5.25 -17.37
CA ILE A 21 10.42 6.21 -17.09
C ILE A 21 9.07 5.73 -17.65
N PRO A 22 8.91 5.40 -18.95
CA PRO A 22 7.64 4.93 -19.50
C PRO A 22 7.22 3.55 -18.99
N PHE A 23 8.16 2.70 -18.54
CA PHE A 23 7.86 1.39 -17.96
C PHE A 23 7.42 1.45 -16.48
N THR A 24 7.75 2.52 -15.77
CA THR A 24 7.39 2.68 -14.35
C THR A 24 5.89 2.49 -14.07
N PRO A 25 4.95 3.10 -14.79
CA PRO A 25 3.53 2.91 -14.55
C PRO A 25 3.08 1.46 -14.76
N ILE A 26 3.68 0.76 -15.72
CA ILE A 26 3.38 -0.66 -15.97
C ILE A 26 3.82 -1.51 -14.77
N VAL A 27 5.04 -1.30 -14.27
CA VAL A 27 5.55 -1.99 -13.08
C VAL A 27 4.70 -1.68 -11.83
N CYS A 28 4.30 -0.42 -11.65
CA CYS A 28 3.40 -0.02 -10.57
C CYS A 28 2.04 -0.73 -10.69
N LEU A 29 1.46 -0.78 -11.87
CA LEU A 29 0.18 -1.46 -12.13
C LEU A 29 0.28 -2.96 -11.82
N MET A 30 1.31 -3.64 -12.33
CA MET A 30 1.55 -5.06 -12.06
C MET A 30 1.71 -5.33 -10.55
N ARG A 31 2.45 -4.47 -9.86
CA ARG A 31 2.58 -4.57 -8.40
C ARG A 31 1.24 -4.43 -7.70
N HIS A 32 0.41 -3.44 -8.06
CA HIS A 32 -0.91 -3.25 -7.47
C HIS A 32 -1.85 -4.41 -7.75
N LEU A 33 -1.87 -4.95 -8.97
CA LEU A 33 -2.77 -6.02 -9.35
C LEU A 33 -2.39 -7.38 -8.75
N PHE A 34 -1.09 -7.67 -8.62
CA PHE A 34 -0.64 -9.01 -8.23
C PHE A 34 0.03 -9.05 -6.84
N ILE A 35 1.00 -8.17 -6.58
CA ILE A 35 1.82 -8.27 -5.37
C ILE A 35 1.08 -7.78 -4.13
N VAL A 36 0.39 -6.65 -4.23
CA VAL A 36 -0.31 -6.04 -3.08
C VAL A 36 -1.44 -6.93 -2.57
N PRO A 37 -2.37 -7.43 -3.42
CA PRO A 37 -3.43 -8.32 -2.97
C PRO A 37 -2.90 -9.61 -2.34
N PHE A 38 -1.83 -10.19 -2.93
CA PHE A 38 -1.23 -11.42 -2.41
C PHE A 38 -0.61 -11.22 -1.02
N LYS A 39 0.19 -10.16 -0.85
CA LYS A 39 0.78 -9.82 0.47
C LYS A 39 -0.30 -9.51 1.51
N TYR A 40 -1.34 -8.80 1.12
CA TYR A 40 -2.44 -8.46 2.00
C TYR A 40 -3.20 -9.71 2.45
N LYS A 41 -3.55 -10.60 1.52
CA LYS A 41 -4.20 -11.87 1.84
C LYS A 41 -3.34 -12.74 2.78
N LYS A 42 -2.04 -12.80 2.54
CA LYS A 42 -1.09 -13.52 3.43
C LYS A 42 -1.05 -12.91 4.82
N MET A 43 -1.04 -11.59 4.93
CA MET A 43 -1.08 -10.89 6.22
C MET A 43 -2.39 -11.16 6.97
N LEU A 44 -3.55 -11.09 6.28
CA LEU A 44 -4.85 -11.40 6.89
C LEU A 44 -4.91 -12.82 7.42
N ASN A 45 -4.49 -13.82 6.63
CA ASN A 45 -4.49 -15.21 7.05
C ASN A 45 -3.62 -15.39 8.30
N LYS A 46 -2.43 -14.82 8.30
CA LYS A 46 -1.53 -14.87 9.47
C LYS A 46 -2.11 -14.18 10.70
N ALA A 47 -2.79 -13.04 10.53
CA ALA A 47 -3.46 -12.36 11.62
C ALA A 47 -4.59 -13.20 12.22
N ILE A 48 -5.35 -13.92 11.38
CA ILE A 48 -6.41 -14.84 11.82
C ILE A 48 -5.80 -16.02 12.58
N GLU A 49 -4.76 -16.66 12.06
CA GLU A 49 -4.07 -17.78 12.70
C GLU A 49 -3.47 -17.41 14.07
N GLN A 50 -2.98 -16.19 14.20
CA GLN A 50 -2.39 -15.67 15.45
C GLN A 50 -3.41 -15.08 16.42
N GLY A 51 -4.69 -15.04 16.08
CA GLY A 51 -5.73 -14.41 16.89
C GLY A 51 -5.60 -12.87 16.98
N HIS A 52 -4.89 -12.25 16.04
CA HIS A 52 -4.69 -10.80 15.95
C HIS A 52 -5.86 -10.12 15.21
N VAL A 53 -7.07 -10.43 15.66
CA VAL A 53 -8.33 -9.92 15.11
C VAL A 53 -9.07 -9.19 16.21
N VAL A 54 -9.48 -7.96 15.97
CA VAL A 54 -10.16 -7.12 16.93
C VAL A 54 -11.41 -6.46 16.32
N LYS A 55 -12.45 -6.29 17.12
CA LYS A 55 -13.61 -5.49 16.73
C LYS A 55 -13.37 -4.04 17.16
N ALA A 56 -13.53 -3.13 16.23
CA ALA A 56 -13.34 -1.71 16.45
C ALA A 56 -14.67 -0.98 16.29
N LYS A 57 -14.95 -0.04 17.20
CA LYS A 57 -16.13 0.81 17.21
C LYS A 57 -15.80 2.18 16.68
N LEU A 58 -16.68 2.72 15.86
CA LEU A 58 -16.60 4.09 15.37
C LEU A 58 -16.84 5.07 16.52
N ILE A 59 -15.91 5.99 16.75
CA ILE A 59 -16.04 7.03 17.75
C ILE A 59 -16.24 8.43 17.14
N LYS A 60 -15.76 8.65 15.93
CA LYS A 60 -15.87 9.94 15.25
C LYS A 60 -15.85 9.75 13.73
N VAL A 61 -16.67 10.54 13.05
CA VAL A 61 -16.63 10.69 11.59
C VAL A 61 -16.12 12.09 11.28
N LYS A 62 -15.28 12.22 10.29
CA LYS A 62 -14.83 13.47 9.69
C LYS A 62 -15.02 13.39 8.19
N ASP A 63 -15.35 14.49 7.57
CA ASP A 63 -15.35 14.58 6.13
C ASP A 63 -13.88 14.48 5.66
N ALA A 64 -13.62 13.58 4.73
CA ALA A 64 -12.29 13.45 4.18
C ALA A 64 -12.05 14.64 3.24
N ALA A 65 -11.06 15.46 3.58
CA ALA A 65 -10.58 16.49 2.64
C ALA A 65 -9.95 15.78 1.44
N GLY A 66 -10.48 16.01 0.24
CA GLY A 66 -9.87 15.55 -0.99
C GLY A 66 -8.53 16.25 -1.23
N GLU A 67 -7.59 15.58 -1.90
CA GLU A 67 -6.39 16.24 -2.43
C GLU A 67 -6.82 17.36 -3.38
N GLY A 68 -6.55 18.62 -2.99
CA GLY A 68 -6.95 19.80 -3.75
C GLY A 68 -8.02 20.67 -3.09
N GLY A 69 -8.44 20.38 -1.85
CA GLY A 69 -9.36 21.25 -1.09
C GLY A 69 -10.83 21.13 -1.50
N HIS A 70 -11.18 20.30 -2.47
CA HIS A 70 -12.55 19.93 -2.76
C HIS A 70 -13.01 18.86 -1.79
N LEU A 71 -14.08 19.16 -1.03
CA LEU A 71 -14.80 18.20 -0.20
C LEU A 71 -15.41 17.14 -1.12
N ASP A 72 -14.79 15.97 -1.17
CA ASP A 72 -15.39 14.80 -1.81
C ASP A 72 -16.40 14.21 -0.82
N SER A 73 -17.66 14.60 -0.96
CA SER A 73 -18.76 14.17 -0.09
C SER A 73 -19.00 12.65 -0.11
N SER A 74 -18.38 11.94 -1.05
CA SER A 74 -18.44 10.47 -1.13
C SER A 74 -17.47 9.77 -0.19
N ARG A 75 -16.45 10.47 0.33
CA ARG A 75 -15.43 9.90 1.20
C ARG A 75 -15.46 10.51 2.60
N GLN A 76 -15.50 9.65 3.58
CA GLN A 76 -15.47 10.03 4.98
C GLN A 76 -14.32 9.33 5.71
N GLU A 77 -13.70 10.02 6.66
CA GLU A 77 -12.72 9.48 7.58
C GLU A 77 -13.40 9.04 8.87
N GLY A 78 -13.37 7.73 9.14
CA GLY A 78 -13.83 7.17 10.42
C GLY A 78 -12.67 6.99 11.39
N VAL A 79 -12.81 7.50 12.59
CA VAL A 79 -11.90 7.19 13.69
C VAL A 79 -12.49 6.04 14.48
N TYR A 80 -11.78 4.91 14.48
CA TYR A 80 -12.20 3.69 15.16
C TYR A 80 -11.35 3.44 16.39
N GLN A 81 -12.01 2.99 17.47
CA GLN A 81 -11.39 2.61 18.72
C GLN A 81 -11.56 1.12 18.98
N TYR A 82 -10.54 0.47 19.47
CA TYR A 82 -10.52 -0.94 19.84
C TYR A 82 -9.58 -1.20 20.99
N GLU A 83 -9.81 -2.32 21.67
CA GLU A 83 -8.99 -2.76 22.79
C GLU A 83 -8.22 -4.03 22.41
N TYR A 84 -6.96 -4.08 22.80
CA TYR A 84 -6.13 -5.25 22.68
C TYR A 84 -5.16 -5.34 23.85
N LYS A 85 -5.16 -6.48 24.57
CA LYS A 85 -4.33 -6.73 25.76
C LYS A 85 -4.41 -5.61 26.80
N ASN A 86 -5.64 -5.21 27.16
CA ASN A 86 -5.94 -4.15 28.13
C ASN A 86 -5.40 -2.75 27.76
N LYS A 87 -5.12 -2.52 26.49
CA LYS A 87 -4.73 -1.21 25.95
C LYS A 87 -5.70 -0.78 24.88
N THR A 88 -6.08 0.50 24.92
CA THR A 88 -6.95 1.10 23.94
C THR A 88 -6.12 1.70 22.78
N TYR A 89 -6.53 1.41 21.58
CA TYR A 89 -5.93 1.90 20.35
C TYR A 89 -6.95 2.66 19.52
N LYS A 90 -6.46 3.58 18.70
CA LYS A 90 -7.28 4.31 17.71
C LYS A 90 -6.64 4.17 16.35
N THR A 91 -7.46 3.99 15.32
CA THR A 91 -7.02 3.97 13.92
C THR A 91 -7.95 4.83 13.08
N HIS A 92 -7.39 5.40 12.04
CA HIS A 92 -8.10 6.24 11.09
C HIS A 92 -8.30 5.45 9.79
N LEU A 93 -9.53 5.35 9.34
CA LEU A 93 -9.85 4.68 8.07
C LEU A 93 -10.74 5.60 7.25
N VAL A 94 -10.30 5.86 6.03
CA VAL A 94 -11.10 6.62 5.07
C VAL A 94 -12.03 5.66 4.33
N GLY A 95 -13.31 5.87 4.20
CA GLY A 95 -14.33 5.01 3.59
C GLY A 95 -15.31 5.77 2.73
N GLU A 96 -15.99 4.99 1.88
CA GLU A 96 -17.20 5.47 1.24
C GLU A 96 -18.30 5.64 2.27
N SER A 97 -19.09 6.70 2.12
CA SER A 97 -20.28 6.95 2.97
C SER A 97 -21.40 5.95 2.61
N PRO A 98 -22.16 5.42 3.60
CA PRO A 98 -22.01 5.65 5.04
C PRO A 98 -20.96 4.75 5.69
N ILE A 99 -20.20 5.31 6.60
CA ILE A 99 -19.18 4.57 7.37
C ILE A 99 -19.86 3.60 8.36
N ARG A 100 -19.38 2.37 8.44
CA ARG A 100 -19.89 1.35 9.35
C ARG A 100 -19.58 1.69 10.81
N LYS A 101 -20.55 1.49 11.69
CA LYS A 101 -20.40 1.72 13.15
C LYS A 101 -19.42 0.76 13.81
N GLU A 102 -19.32 -0.47 13.29
CA GLU A 102 -18.39 -1.50 13.77
C GLU A 102 -17.68 -2.16 12.60
N ILE A 103 -16.39 -2.40 12.76
CA ILE A 103 -15.56 -3.07 11.77
C ILE A 103 -14.62 -4.07 12.44
N THR A 104 -14.21 -5.08 11.68
CA THR A 104 -13.18 -6.02 12.10
C THR A 104 -11.84 -5.56 11.56
N LEU A 105 -10.86 -5.46 12.46
CA LEU A 105 -9.50 -5.06 12.14
C LEU A 105 -8.55 -6.23 12.34
N TYR A 106 -7.51 -6.26 11.52
CA TYR A 106 -6.47 -7.27 11.47
C TYR A 106 -5.10 -6.61 11.58
N PHE A 107 -4.16 -7.18 12.34
CA PHE A 107 -2.80 -6.69 12.42
C PHE A 107 -1.81 -7.86 12.53
N GLU A 108 -0.62 -7.70 11.97
CA GLU A 108 0.40 -8.77 11.98
C GLU A 108 1.18 -8.79 13.30
N ARG A 109 1.79 -7.68 13.68
CA ARG A 109 2.63 -7.56 14.90
C ARG A 109 2.28 -6.35 15.73
N ASN A 110 1.97 -5.24 15.09
CA ASN A 110 1.73 -3.96 15.76
C ASN A 110 0.24 -3.61 15.70
N PRO A 111 -0.47 -3.62 16.85
CA PRO A 111 -1.88 -3.26 16.88
C PRO A 111 -2.15 -1.84 16.36
N ARG A 112 -1.21 -0.90 16.46
CA ARG A 112 -1.38 0.45 15.88
C ARG A 112 -1.50 0.48 14.36
N ARG A 113 -1.10 -0.58 13.67
CA ARG A 113 -1.17 -0.72 12.21
C ARG A 113 -2.26 -1.71 11.80
N ALA A 114 -3.37 -1.67 12.49
CA ALA A 114 -4.51 -2.51 12.17
C ALA A 114 -5.19 -2.03 10.88
N VAL A 115 -5.58 -2.99 10.04
CA VAL A 115 -6.21 -2.76 8.74
C VAL A 115 -7.55 -3.49 8.66
N SER A 116 -8.47 -2.98 7.86
CA SER A 116 -9.76 -3.60 7.59
C SER A 116 -9.67 -4.55 6.40
N LYS A 117 -10.46 -5.63 6.39
CA LYS A 117 -10.54 -6.57 5.26
C LYS A 117 -10.98 -5.91 3.95
N GLU A 118 -11.78 -4.87 4.05
CA GLU A 118 -12.39 -4.18 2.91
C GLU A 118 -11.49 -3.13 2.29
N ARG A 119 -10.28 -2.91 2.84
CA ARG A 119 -9.40 -1.84 2.38
C ARG A 119 -7.96 -2.28 2.20
N PHE A 120 -7.55 -2.21 0.96
CA PHE A 120 -6.13 -2.18 0.55
C PHE A 120 -5.47 -0.80 0.81
N GLY A 121 -6.15 0.10 1.55
CA GLY A 121 -5.69 1.46 1.78
C GLY A 121 -4.46 1.52 2.68
N GLY A 122 -3.43 2.20 2.21
CA GLY A 122 -2.20 2.48 2.94
C GLY A 122 -0.93 1.85 2.39
N TYR A 123 -1.00 1.03 1.35
CA TYR A 123 0.18 0.66 0.58
C TYR A 123 0.43 1.73 -0.49
N GLU A 124 0.97 2.86 -0.06
CA GLU A 124 1.57 3.81 -1.00
C GLU A 124 2.59 3.04 -1.83
N SER A 125 2.38 3.04 -3.13
CA SER A 125 3.33 2.41 -4.04
C SER A 125 4.56 3.33 -4.06
N PRO A 126 5.72 2.90 -3.56
CA PRO A 126 6.91 3.73 -3.68
C PRO A 126 7.27 3.81 -5.16
N ILE A 127 6.81 4.86 -5.83
CA ILE A 127 7.05 5.12 -7.26
C ILE A 127 8.54 5.01 -7.57
N PHE A 128 9.38 5.51 -6.68
CA PHE A 128 10.83 5.40 -6.79
C PHE A 128 11.32 3.93 -6.86
N LEU A 129 10.76 3.03 -6.05
CA LEU A 129 11.12 1.61 -6.10
C LEU A 129 10.66 0.97 -7.42
N CYS A 130 9.47 1.31 -7.91
CA CYS A 130 8.98 0.83 -9.20
C CYS A 130 9.87 1.33 -10.35
N TYR A 131 10.33 2.58 -10.28
CA TYR A 131 11.27 3.13 -11.24
C TYR A 131 12.62 2.38 -11.23
N LEU A 132 13.22 2.15 -10.07
CA LEU A 132 14.46 1.37 -9.96
C LEU A 132 14.32 -0.04 -10.55
N VAL A 133 13.22 -0.72 -10.28
CA VAL A 133 12.94 -2.04 -10.86
C VAL A 133 12.81 -1.95 -12.39
N SER A 134 12.14 -0.93 -12.92
CA SER A 134 12.02 -0.71 -14.36
C SER A 134 13.38 -0.48 -15.02
N VAL A 135 14.24 0.33 -14.41
CA VAL A 135 15.62 0.57 -14.89
C VAL A 135 16.42 -0.73 -14.93
N LEU A 136 16.35 -1.55 -13.88
CA LEU A 136 17.04 -2.84 -13.83
C LEU A 136 16.55 -3.80 -14.92
N ILE A 137 15.23 -3.93 -15.10
CA ILE A 137 14.64 -4.81 -16.13
C ILE A 137 15.14 -4.39 -17.52
N VAL A 138 15.04 -3.11 -17.86
CA VAL A 138 15.46 -2.60 -19.18
C VAL A 138 16.96 -2.78 -19.38
N SER A 139 17.79 -2.52 -18.34
CA SER A 139 19.24 -2.66 -18.43
C SER A 139 19.72 -4.11 -18.63
N VAL A 140 18.90 -5.11 -18.25
CA VAL A 140 19.23 -6.54 -18.44
C VAL A 140 18.77 -7.04 -19.80
N ILE A 141 17.72 -6.46 -20.38
CA ILE A 141 17.14 -6.88 -21.67
C ILE A 141 17.97 -6.35 -22.87
N ILE A 142 18.61 -5.19 -22.70
CA ILE A 142 19.46 -4.56 -23.73
C ILE A 142 20.92 -5.03 -23.59
#